data_bd211fafc9089616ec38977dcdacf4b4
#
_entry.id   bd211fafc9089616ec38977dcdacf4b4
#
_cell.length_a   1.000
_cell.length_b   1.000
_cell.length_c   1.000
_cell.angle_alpha   90.00
_cell.angle_beta   90.00
_cell.angle_gamma   90.00
#
_symmetry.space_group_name_H-M   'P 1'
#
loop_
_entity.id
_entity.type
_entity.pdbx_description
1 polymer ?
#
loop_
_entity_poly.entity_id
_entity_poly.type
_entity_poly.pdbx_seq_one_letter_code
_entity_poly.pdbx_strand_id
1 'polypeptide(L)'
;MFSIRRATAEDIPLIRELCFKVWPQTYASIVSQEQIDYMLEKMYSPASLQEQMEAGSQFIFVYEGDSPVGFASYFEKAPSVFKLDKIYVLISQQGRGTGRFVINHIIDEIKKKGGTALQLQVNRHNKAKNFYEKLGFVVIEEKDFDIGNGHFMNDYMMEKKL
;
A
#
# COMPACT_ATOMS: atom_id res chain seq x y z
N MET A 1 -21.37 -0.65 3.91
CA MET A 1 -21.07 -0.04 2.59
C MET A 1 -19.71 0.63 2.65
N PHE A 2 -18.88 0.35 1.67
CA PHE A 2 -17.55 0.95 1.59
C PHE A 2 -17.59 2.32 0.91
N SER A 3 -16.77 3.24 1.40
CA SER A 3 -16.56 4.53 0.76
C SER A 3 -15.09 4.93 0.85
N ILE A 4 -14.69 5.84 -0.04
CA ILE A 4 -13.31 6.32 -0.12
C ILE A 4 -13.29 7.81 0.23
N ARG A 5 -12.32 8.21 1.06
CA ARG A 5 -12.05 9.63 1.34
C ARG A 5 -10.57 9.91 1.07
N ARG A 6 -10.30 11.00 0.38
CA ARG A 6 -8.94 11.45 0.13
C ARG A 6 -8.32 11.97 1.43
N ALA A 7 -7.08 11.59 1.71
CA ALA A 7 -6.35 12.05 2.88
C ALA A 7 -5.53 13.30 2.57
N THR A 8 -5.35 14.14 3.59
CA THR A 8 -4.49 15.31 3.56
C THR A 8 -3.42 15.18 4.64
N ALA A 9 -2.51 16.16 4.72
CA ALA A 9 -1.48 16.16 5.75
C ALA A 9 -2.06 16.16 7.18
N GLU A 10 -3.26 16.71 7.36
CA GLU A 10 -3.95 16.69 8.66
C GLU A 10 -4.37 15.29 9.09
N ASP A 11 -4.43 14.34 8.15
CA ASP A 11 -4.82 12.96 8.39
C ASP A 11 -3.65 12.04 8.73
N ILE A 12 -2.42 12.55 8.76
CA ILE A 12 -1.23 11.74 9.07
C ILE A 12 -1.38 10.95 10.37
N PRO A 13 -1.91 11.52 11.47
CA PRO A 13 -2.14 10.72 12.68
C PRO A 13 -3.02 9.50 12.45
N LEU A 14 -4.07 9.61 11.64
CA LEU A 14 -4.96 8.48 11.34
C LEU A 14 -4.27 7.43 10.48
N ILE A 15 -3.46 7.84 9.49
CA ILE A 15 -2.67 6.92 8.67
C ILE A 15 -1.76 6.09 9.59
N ARG A 16 -1.07 6.72 10.52
CA ARG A 16 -0.16 6.06 11.45
C ARG A 16 -0.91 5.14 12.41
N GLU A 17 -2.06 5.56 12.93
CA GLU A 17 -2.89 4.72 13.78
C GLU A 17 -3.28 3.41 13.09
N LEU A 18 -3.76 3.50 11.86
CA LEU A 18 -4.14 2.33 11.07
C LEU A 18 -2.92 1.46 10.74
N CYS A 19 -1.82 2.08 10.34
CA CYS A 19 -0.58 1.39 10.03
C CYS A 19 -0.06 0.58 11.22
N PHE A 20 -0.01 1.18 12.41
CA PHE A 20 0.49 0.51 13.61
C PHE A 20 -0.41 -0.62 14.10
N LYS A 21 -1.67 -0.64 13.69
CA LYS A 21 -2.56 -1.78 13.95
C LYS A 21 -2.33 -2.95 13.00
N VAL A 22 -1.92 -2.68 11.76
CA VAL A 22 -1.81 -3.70 10.70
C VAL A 22 -0.41 -4.28 10.59
N TRP A 23 0.62 -3.43 10.59
CA TRP A 23 1.99 -3.83 10.30
C TRP A 23 2.55 -4.92 11.21
N PRO A 24 2.46 -4.82 12.55
CA PRO A 24 3.02 -5.86 13.40
C PRO A 24 2.41 -7.23 13.14
N GLN A 25 1.11 -7.30 12.92
CA GLN A 25 0.42 -8.57 12.67
C GLN A 25 0.73 -9.13 11.28
N THR A 26 0.89 -8.27 10.28
CA THR A 26 1.18 -8.68 8.91
C THR A 26 2.61 -9.21 8.76
N TYR A 27 3.57 -8.57 9.40
CA TYR A 27 5.00 -8.82 9.17
C TYR A 27 5.72 -9.57 10.28
N ALA A 28 5.08 -9.83 11.42
CA ALA A 28 5.72 -10.49 12.58
C ALA A 28 6.34 -11.84 12.22
N SER A 29 5.74 -12.61 11.31
CA SER A 29 6.25 -13.91 10.88
C SER A 29 7.16 -13.84 9.65
N ILE A 30 7.36 -12.65 9.08
CA ILE A 30 8.09 -12.46 7.82
C ILE A 30 9.45 -11.83 8.06
N VAL A 31 9.49 -10.78 8.90
CA VAL A 31 10.71 -10.03 9.19
C VAL A 31 10.85 -9.84 10.70
N SER A 32 12.07 -9.48 11.15
CA SER A 32 12.34 -9.26 12.56
C SER A 32 11.60 -8.03 13.10
N GLN A 33 11.40 -7.99 14.42
CA GLN A 33 10.82 -6.81 15.08
C GLN A 33 11.68 -5.57 14.86
N GLU A 34 13.01 -5.72 14.86
CA GLU A 34 13.92 -4.62 14.56
C GLU A 34 13.70 -4.06 13.16
N GLN A 35 13.51 -4.93 12.17
CA GLN A 35 13.23 -4.48 10.80
C GLN A 35 11.87 -3.82 10.70
N ILE A 36 10.84 -4.33 11.39
CA ILE A 36 9.53 -3.68 11.44
C ILE A 36 9.65 -2.26 12.00
N ASP A 37 10.32 -2.10 13.13
CA ASP A 37 10.51 -0.80 13.78
C ASP A 37 11.26 0.17 12.86
N TYR A 38 12.31 -0.32 12.20
CA TYR A 38 13.09 0.47 11.26
C TYR A 38 12.24 0.95 10.07
N MET A 39 11.46 0.05 9.50
CA MET A 39 10.59 0.35 8.35
C MET A 39 9.49 1.35 8.72
N LEU A 40 8.88 1.17 9.91
CA LEU A 40 7.85 2.08 10.40
C LEU A 40 8.40 3.49 10.59
N GLU A 41 9.59 3.63 11.16
CA GLU A 41 10.22 4.94 11.33
C GLU A 41 10.60 5.56 9.98
N LYS A 42 11.20 4.78 9.10
CA LYS A 42 11.65 5.26 7.80
C LYS A 42 10.50 5.69 6.88
N MET A 43 9.42 4.91 6.85
CA MET A 43 8.34 5.06 5.87
C MET A 43 7.11 5.76 6.42
N TYR A 44 6.90 5.71 7.73
CA TYR A 44 5.65 6.15 8.36
C TYR A 44 5.85 7.16 9.48
N SER A 45 7.05 7.74 9.62
CA SER A 45 7.20 8.91 10.50
C SER A 45 6.37 10.06 9.93
N PRO A 46 5.91 11.00 10.78
CA PRO A 46 5.15 12.16 10.28
C PRO A 46 5.90 12.91 9.17
N ALA A 47 7.22 13.10 9.32
CA ALA A 47 8.03 13.77 8.32
C ALA A 47 8.06 13.00 7.00
N SER A 48 8.23 11.67 7.06
CA SER A 48 8.25 10.83 5.86
C SER A 48 6.92 10.87 5.12
N LEU A 49 5.80 10.77 5.82
CA LEU A 49 4.48 10.84 5.21
C LEU A 49 4.23 12.21 4.57
N GLN A 50 4.65 13.28 5.24
CA GLN A 50 4.55 14.63 4.69
C GLN A 50 5.35 14.77 3.38
N GLU A 51 6.59 14.27 3.36
CA GLU A 51 7.43 14.29 2.16
C GLU A 51 6.83 13.49 1.02
N GLN A 52 6.25 12.33 1.31
CA GLN A 52 5.59 11.51 0.30
C GLN A 52 4.40 12.24 -0.33
N MET A 53 3.60 12.90 0.48
CA MET A 53 2.47 13.71 -0.02
C MET A 53 2.94 14.88 -0.88
N GLU A 54 3.99 15.58 -0.46
CA GLU A 54 4.58 16.69 -1.20
C GLU A 54 5.20 16.23 -2.52
N ALA A 55 5.73 15.00 -2.55
CA ALA A 55 6.28 14.40 -3.77
C ALA A 55 5.23 13.88 -4.75
N GLY A 56 3.94 13.95 -4.39
CA GLY A 56 2.85 13.59 -5.29
C GLY A 56 2.11 12.29 -4.96
N SER A 57 2.46 11.61 -3.87
CA SER A 57 1.72 10.43 -3.45
C SER A 57 0.30 10.81 -3.03
N GLN A 58 -0.68 10.09 -3.58
CA GLN A 58 -2.09 10.25 -3.24
C GLN A 58 -2.43 9.24 -2.15
N PHE A 59 -2.84 9.72 -0.98
CA PHE A 59 -3.29 8.86 0.11
C PHE A 59 -4.82 8.89 0.18
N ILE A 60 -5.41 7.73 0.39
CA ILE A 60 -6.86 7.58 0.54
C ILE A 60 -7.16 6.68 1.74
N PHE A 61 -8.31 6.91 2.36
CA PHE A 61 -8.88 6.01 3.36
C PHE A 61 -10.05 5.24 2.77
N VAL A 62 -10.23 4.02 3.22
CA VAL A 62 -11.46 3.27 2.99
C VAL A 62 -12.25 3.20 4.31
N TYR A 63 -13.53 3.49 4.21
CA TYR A 63 -14.47 3.46 5.32
C TYR A 63 -15.49 2.35 5.12
N GLU A 64 -15.87 1.71 6.19
CA GLU A 64 -17.09 0.92 6.24
C GLU A 64 -18.07 1.67 7.13
N GLY A 65 -19.15 2.22 6.54
CA GLY A 65 -19.98 3.19 7.25
C GLY A 65 -19.15 4.40 7.66
N ASP A 66 -19.12 4.69 8.95
CA ASP A 66 -18.38 5.83 9.51
C ASP A 66 -17.00 5.44 10.05
N SER A 67 -16.61 4.17 9.92
CA SER A 67 -15.37 3.65 10.49
C SER A 67 -14.25 3.57 9.46
N PRO A 68 -13.08 4.21 9.68
CA PRO A 68 -11.93 4.01 8.82
C PRO A 68 -11.37 2.62 9.06
N VAL A 69 -11.29 1.82 8.00
CA VAL A 69 -10.88 0.40 8.09
C VAL A 69 -9.62 0.09 7.30
N GLY A 70 -9.06 1.06 6.62
CA GLY A 70 -7.83 0.88 5.87
C GLY A 70 -7.39 2.16 5.18
N PHE A 71 -6.22 2.10 4.58
CA PHE A 71 -5.67 3.19 3.78
C PHE A 71 -4.83 2.64 2.64
N ALA A 72 -4.60 3.48 1.64
CA ALA A 72 -3.73 3.16 0.52
C ALA A 72 -3.05 4.42 0.01
N SER A 73 -1.96 4.24 -0.70
CA SER A 73 -1.32 5.33 -1.43
C SER A 73 -0.82 4.88 -2.79
N TYR A 74 -0.83 5.79 -3.75
CA TYR A 74 -0.35 5.53 -5.10
C TYR A 74 0.21 6.81 -5.71
N PHE A 75 1.09 6.64 -6.69
CA PHE A 75 1.71 7.76 -7.40
C PHE A 75 2.09 7.36 -8.82
N GLU A 76 2.27 8.35 -9.68
CA GLU A 76 2.80 8.12 -11.02
C GLU A 76 4.31 7.92 -10.95
N LYS A 77 4.77 6.71 -11.27
CA LYS A 77 6.17 6.30 -11.19
C LYS A 77 6.96 6.69 -12.44
N ALA A 78 6.31 6.62 -13.58
CA ALA A 78 6.84 6.95 -14.90
C ALA A 78 5.67 7.36 -15.77
N PRO A 79 5.86 7.97 -16.96
CA PRO A 79 4.72 8.38 -17.79
C PRO A 79 3.71 7.25 -18.00
N SER A 80 2.49 7.47 -17.55
CA SER A 80 1.35 6.53 -17.64
C SER A 80 1.50 5.25 -16.81
N VAL A 81 2.57 5.09 -16.04
CA VAL A 81 2.78 3.92 -15.15
C VAL A 81 2.64 4.38 -13.72
N PHE A 82 1.67 3.83 -13.01
CA PHE A 82 1.41 4.15 -11.61
C PHE A 82 1.86 3.02 -10.70
N LYS A 83 2.22 3.37 -9.48
CA LYS A 83 2.57 2.40 -8.44
C LYS A 83 1.60 2.50 -7.28
N LEU A 84 1.02 1.36 -6.91
CA LEU A 84 0.32 1.20 -5.64
C LEU A 84 1.41 0.98 -4.58
N ASP A 85 1.68 2.01 -3.80
CA ASP A 85 2.79 2.00 -2.84
C ASP A 85 2.39 1.37 -1.51
N LYS A 86 1.18 1.66 -1.04
CA LYS A 86 0.66 1.15 0.23
C LYS A 86 -0.78 0.73 0.05
N ILE A 87 -1.14 -0.41 0.62
CA ILE A 87 -2.52 -0.83 0.82
C ILE A 87 -2.58 -1.70 2.07
N TYR A 88 -3.27 -1.22 3.09
CA TYR A 88 -3.40 -1.92 4.35
C TYR A 88 -4.83 -1.82 4.86
N VAL A 89 -5.39 -2.97 5.21
CA VAL A 89 -6.75 -3.10 5.69
C VAL A 89 -6.69 -3.78 7.05
N LEU A 90 -7.48 -3.30 8.00
CA LEU A 90 -7.55 -3.91 9.34
C LEU A 90 -7.82 -5.41 9.21
N ILE A 91 -7.20 -6.20 10.08
CA ILE A 91 -7.30 -7.67 10.04
C ILE A 91 -8.76 -8.12 10.10
N SER A 92 -9.58 -7.45 10.91
CA SER A 92 -11.02 -7.72 11.03
C SER A 92 -11.80 -7.52 9.74
N GLN A 93 -11.23 -6.81 8.76
CA GLN A 93 -11.87 -6.50 7.48
C GLN A 93 -11.41 -7.41 6.34
N GLN A 94 -10.39 -8.23 6.57
CA GLN A 94 -9.87 -9.11 5.52
C GLN A 94 -10.90 -10.17 5.14
N GLY A 95 -10.96 -10.49 3.84
CA GLY A 95 -11.94 -11.43 3.31
C GLY A 95 -13.32 -10.84 3.04
N ARG A 96 -13.51 -9.54 3.22
CA ARG A 96 -14.81 -8.86 3.04
C ARG A 96 -14.91 -8.04 1.74
N GLY A 97 -13.89 -8.14 0.87
CA GLY A 97 -13.86 -7.41 -0.40
C GLY A 97 -13.35 -5.97 -0.28
N THR A 98 -12.88 -5.56 0.89
CA THR A 98 -12.39 -4.20 1.14
C THR A 98 -11.19 -3.86 0.25
N GLY A 99 -10.19 -4.73 0.19
CA GLY A 99 -9.00 -4.52 -0.63
C GLY A 99 -9.33 -4.44 -2.12
N ARG A 100 -10.21 -5.30 -2.60
CA ARG A 100 -10.67 -5.27 -3.99
C ARG A 100 -11.37 -3.94 -4.31
N PHE A 101 -12.21 -3.48 -3.41
CA PHE A 101 -12.91 -2.20 -3.57
C PHE A 101 -11.91 -1.05 -3.72
N VAL A 102 -10.89 -1.01 -2.85
CA VAL A 102 -9.84 0.02 -2.89
C VAL A 102 -9.06 -0.03 -4.21
N ILE A 103 -8.60 -1.21 -4.61
CA ILE A 103 -7.81 -1.37 -5.84
C ILE A 103 -8.61 -0.97 -7.06
N ASN A 104 -9.87 -1.38 -7.14
CA ASN A 104 -10.74 -1.00 -8.27
C ASN A 104 -10.96 0.51 -8.32
N HIS A 105 -11.13 1.16 -7.18
CA HIS A 105 -11.22 2.61 -7.11
C HIS A 105 -9.95 3.29 -7.65
N ILE A 106 -8.79 2.82 -7.21
CA ILE A 106 -7.50 3.36 -7.66
C ILE A 106 -7.33 3.17 -9.16
N ILE A 107 -7.66 1.98 -9.68
CA ILE A 107 -7.59 1.70 -11.12
C ILE A 107 -8.46 2.68 -11.91
N ASP A 108 -9.69 2.92 -11.46
CA ASP A 108 -10.59 3.87 -12.12
C ASP A 108 -10.00 5.28 -12.12
N GLU A 109 -9.43 5.72 -11.00
CA GLU A 109 -8.83 7.04 -10.90
C GLU A 109 -7.60 7.21 -11.81
N ILE A 110 -6.72 6.21 -11.86
CA ILE A 110 -5.53 6.31 -12.70
C ILE A 110 -5.84 6.19 -14.19
N LYS A 111 -6.87 5.44 -14.56
CA LYS A 111 -7.36 5.41 -15.95
C LYS A 111 -7.83 6.78 -16.40
N LYS A 112 -8.53 7.52 -15.55
CA LYS A 112 -8.96 8.89 -15.84
C LYS A 112 -7.79 9.82 -16.09
N LYS A 113 -6.62 9.52 -15.55
CA LYS A 113 -5.39 10.28 -15.74
C LYS A 113 -4.51 9.75 -16.87
N GLY A 114 -5.01 8.82 -17.67
CA GLY A 114 -4.28 8.23 -18.79
C GLY A 114 -3.33 7.10 -18.36
N GLY A 115 -3.49 6.54 -17.17
CA GLY A 115 -2.68 5.43 -16.71
C GLY A 115 -2.89 4.17 -17.54
N THR A 116 -1.80 3.50 -17.88
CA THR A 116 -1.80 2.27 -18.70
C THR A 116 -1.35 1.04 -17.96
N ALA A 117 -0.75 1.21 -16.77
CA ALA A 117 -0.30 0.09 -15.94
C ALA A 117 -0.30 0.51 -14.46
N LEU A 118 -0.59 -0.46 -13.60
CA LEU A 118 -0.46 -0.32 -12.16
C LEU A 118 0.52 -1.38 -11.66
N GLN A 119 1.57 -0.94 -10.96
CA GLN A 119 2.58 -1.82 -10.37
C GLN A 119 2.48 -1.79 -8.86
N LEU A 120 2.97 -2.84 -8.21
CA LEU A 120 3.10 -2.93 -6.76
C LEU A 120 4.28 -3.83 -6.38
N GLN A 121 4.74 -3.68 -5.14
CA GLN A 121 5.69 -4.61 -4.53
C GLN A 121 4.98 -5.41 -3.45
N VAL A 122 5.27 -6.70 -3.37
CA VAL A 122 4.76 -7.56 -2.32
C VAL A 122 5.87 -8.49 -1.83
N ASN A 123 6.01 -8.63 -0.50
CA ASN A 123 6.99 -9.54 0.07
C ASN A 123 6.72 -10.98 -0.41
N ARG A 124 7.79 -11.72 -0.74
CA ARG A 124 7.68 -13.10 -1.27
C ARG A 124 6.93 -14.05 -0.34
N HIS A 125 6.96 -13.77 0.95
CA HIS A 125 6.32 -14.62 1.97
C HIS A 125 4.95 -14.09 2.39
N ASN A 126 4.49 -12.98 1.79
CA ASN A 126 3.19 -12.41 2.09
C ASN A 126 2.12 -13.08 1.22
N LYS A 127 1.10 -13.63 1.86
CA LYS A 127 -0.02 -14.30 1.18
C LYS A 127 -0.82 -13.38 0.26
N ALA A 128 -0.70 -12.07 0.42
CA ALA A 128 -1.37 -11.08 -0.41
C ALA A 128 -1.02 -11.23 -1.90
N LYS A 129 0.12 -11.84 -2.23
CA LYS A 129 0.48 -12.15 -3.63
C LYS A 129 -0.66 -12.88 -4.35
N ASN A 130 -1.25 -13.88 -3.70
CA ASN A 130 -2.37 -14.65 -4.28
C ASN A 130 -3.59 -13.77 -4.54
N PHE A 131 -3.85 -12.83 -3.65
CA PHE A 131 -4.94 -11.86 -3.79
C PHE A 131 -4.71 -10.98 -5.02
N TYR A 132 -3.49 -10.48 -5.21
CA TYR A 132 -3.15 -9.65 -6.37
C TYR A 132 -3.23 -10.45 -7.67
N GLU A 133 -2.78 -11.69 -7.67
CA GLU A 133 -2.89 -12.55 -8.85
C GLU A 133 -4.34 -12.74 -9.29
N LYS A 134 -5.24 -12.92 -8.34
CA LYS A 134 -6.69 -13.04 -8.62
C LYS A 134 -7.27 -11.76 -9.22
N LEU A 135 -6.66 -10.61 -8.96
CA LEU A 135 -7.07 -9.33 -9.54
C LEU A 135 -6.43 -9.05 -10.90
N GLY A 136 -5.60 -9.98 -11.40
CA GLY A 136 -4.99 -9.87 -12.72
C GLY A 136 -3.56 -9.32 -12.72
N PHE A 137 -2.95 -9.16 -11.56
CA PHE A 137 -1.54 -8.79 -11.47
C PHE A 137 -0.65 -9.99 -11.75
N VAL A 138 0.47 -9.75 -12.43
CA VAL A 138 1.48 -10.78 -12.72
C VAL A 138 2.84 -10.33 -12.20
N VAL A 139 3.66 -11.29 -11.79
CA VAL A 139 5.04 -11.01 -11.36
C VAL A 139 5.88 -10.65 -12.59
N ILE A 140 6.51 -9.48 -12.56
CA ILE A 140 7.40 -9.01 -13.62
C ILE A 140 8.86 -9.00 -13.19
N GLU A 141 9.15 -9.00 -11.90
CA GLU A 141 10.50 -8.98 -11.38
C GLU A 141 10.54 -9.54 -9.96
N GLU A 142 11.63 -10.19 -9.59
CA GLU A 142 11.93 -10.62 -8.24
C GLU A 142 13.21 -9.93 -7.81
N LYS A 143 13.20 -9.22 -6.68
CA LYS A 143 14.34 -8.41 -6.28
C LYS A 143 14.44 -8.26 -4.77
N ASP A 144 15.69 -8.20 -4.29
CA ASP A 144 15.99 -7.86 -2.91
C ASP A 144 16.34 -6.37 -2.88
N PHE A 145 15.44 -5.56 -2.30
CA PHE A 145 15.63 -4.11 -2.20
C PHE A 145 16.38 -3.78 -0.92
N ASP A 146 17.54 -3.16 -1.04
CA ASP A 146 18.29 -2.64 0.10
C ASP A 146 17.59 -1.36 0.59
N ILE A 147 17.09 -1.38 1.82
CA ILE A 147 16.40 -0.23 2.44
C ILE A 147 17.27 0.47 3.47
N GLY A 148 18.55 0.08 3.57
CA GLY A 148 19.52 0.70 4.47
C GLY A 148 19.63 -0.02 5.82
N ASN A 149 20.66 0.35 6.57
CA ASN A 149 20.93 -0.20 7.92
C ASN A 149 21.01 -1.74 7.97
N GLY A 150 21.41 -2.38 6.87
CA GLY A 150 21.51 -3.84 6.77
C GLY A 150 20.19 -4.57 6.57
N HIS A 151 19.11 -3.84 6.29
CA HIS A 151 17.79 -4.42 6.06
C HIS A 151 17.46 -4.50 4.57
N PHE A 152 16.68 -5.52 4.20
CA PHE A 152 16.25 -5.76 2.82
C PHE A 152 14.75 -6.02 2.77
N MET A 153 14.12 -5.59 1.67
CA MET A 153 12.78 -6.00 1.30
C MET A 153 12.91 -7.04 0.17
N ASN A 154 12.59 -8.30 0.48
CA ASN A 154 12.68 -9.43 -0.46
C ASN A 154 11.33 -9.56 -1.16
N ASP A 155 11.17 -8.88 -2.29
CA ASP A 155 9.88 -8.64 -2.89
C ASP A 155 9.74 -9.17 -4.31
N TYR A 156 8.48 -9.39 -4.71
CA TYR A 156 8.09 -9.42 -6.12
C TYR A 156 7.59 -8.05 -6.54
N MET A 157 7.97 -7.63 -7.75
CA MET A 157 7.27 -6.57 -8.45
C MET A 157 6.16 -7.19 -9.27
N MET A 158 4.95 -6.69 -9.12
CA MET A 158 3.80 -7.17 -9.88
C MET A 158 3.20 -6.03 -10.69
N GLU A 159 2.58 -6.38 -11.82
CA GLU A 159 1.99 -5.39 -12.73
C GLU A 159 0.65 -5.87 -13.26
N LYS A 160 -0.28 -4.94 -13.37
CA LYS A 160 -1.52 -5.12 -14.11
C LYS A 160 -1.59 -4.07 -15.21
N LYS A 161 -1.74 -4.52 -16.45
CA LYS A 161 -2.01 -3.62 -17.57
C LYS A 161 -3.48 -3.20 -17.58
N LEU A 162 -3.72 -1.95 -17.87
CA LEU A 162 -5.06 -1.36 -17.78
C LEU A 162 -5.67 -1.08 -19.15
#